data_c85b105441063a5813efcbe6aff0f072
#
_entry.id   c85b105441063a5813efcbe6aff0f072
#
_cell.length_a   1.000
_cell.length_b   1.000
_cell.length_c   1.000
_cell.angle_alpha   90.00
_cell.angle_beta   90.00
_cell.angle_gamma   90.00
#
_symmetry.space_group_name_H-M   'P 1'
#
loop_
_entity.id
_entity.type
_entity.pdbx_description
1 polymer ?
#
loop_
_entity_poly.entity_id
_entity_poly.type
_entity_poly.pdbx_seq_one_letter_code
_entity_poly.pdbx_strand_id
1 'polypeptide(L)'
;MSIQKVSRIIAVVTLTFSGVTFGQTQVPNDFTAGTPARAAEVNENFDTLEAAVDQNAAAIQQIPAGPQGDSGPAGEVGPQGLTGDTGPQGPAGGPVEAGSIGLAEIDPTQVQIRVGGSCAVGSFVAALAEDGSVTCGTGSSDDGFMNTRYGSDALAANTTGSSNTAHGYRTLYSNTGGSENTAQGHLALNHNTTGSSNTAHGYRALYRNTGGSENTAQGHIALSHNTTGSSNTAHGDRALYSNTGGWENTAQGNSALKYNTTGVENTAQGHIALYNNTTGSSNIALGSHAGQNLTTGNFNIAIGNYGVAGEANTTRLGTSGQQNRTFVSGIRGVAPGIPDAVSVVIDSQGQLGTVSSSGRYKQDIADMGQASNRLLQLRPVKFRYKKPYENSDKPLEFGLIAEEVANVFPELVVLNEDNQPETVKYRLLSSLLLNELQKQNTSLKRQEGEVAKLKAQVAELYKLAGQVAQLTEPTSDLVATNATD
;
A
#
# COMPACT_ATOMS: atom_id res chain seq x y z
N MET A 1 3.61 -5.43 -50.32
CA MET A 1 3.78 -6.14 -49.06
C MET A 1 2.51 -5.93 -48.24
N SER A 2 1.69 -6.95 -48.14
CA SER A 2 0.32 -6.92 -47.63
C SER A 2 0.33 -6.76 -46.09
N ILE A 3 -0.24 -5.67 -45.58
CA ILE A 3 -0.49 -5.48 -44.15
C ILE A 3 -1.81 -6.17 -43.83
N GLN A 4 -1.74 -7.30 -43.15
CA GLN A 4 -2.88 -8.06 -42.65
C GLN A 4 -3.67 -7.19 -41.67
N LYS A 5 -4.99 -7.11 -41.91
CA LYS A 5 -6.00 -6.59 -40.96
C LYS A 5 -5.88 -7.35 -39.65
N VAL A 6 -5.49 -6.69 -38.58
CA VAL A 6 -5.65 -7.20 -37.23
C VAL A 6 -7.04 -6.81 -36.76
N SER A 7 -8.02 -7.67 -37.06
CA SER A 7 -9.34 -7.60 -36.42
C SER A 7 -9.16 -8.13 -35.00
N ARG A 8 -9.15 -7.27 -34.00
CA ARG A 8 -9.21 -7.67 -32.58
C ARG A 8 -10.65 -8.04 -32.25
N ILE A 9 -10.97 -9.32 -32.42
CA ILE A 9 -12.12 -9.91 -31.74
C ILE A 9 -11.74 -10.01 -30.27
N ILE A 10 -12.39 -9.18 -29.43
CA ILE A 10 -12.38 -9.41 -27.99
C ILE A 10 -13.30 -10.61 -27.75
N ALA A 11 -12.72 -11.81 -27.66
CA ALA A 11 -13.44 -13.00 -27.27
C ALA A 11 -13.82 -12.84 -25.78
N VAL A 12 -15.05 -12.46 -25.52
CA VAL A 12 -15.66 -12.60 -24.21
C VAL A 12 -16.02 -14.06 -24.04
N VAL A 13 -15.38 -14.74 -23.11
CA VAL A 13 -15.69 -16.11 -22.70
C VAL A 13 -17.15 -16.13 -22.23
N THR A 14 -18.01 -16.86 -22.93
CA THR A 14 -19.40 -17.07 -22.55
C THR A 14 -19.43 -18.01 -21.35
N LEU A 15 -19.51 -17.47 -20.15
CA LEU A 15 -19.84 -18.22 -18.94
C LEU A 15 -21.36 -18.31 -18.86
N THR A 16 -21.93 -19.48 -19.20
CA THR A 16 -23.36 -19.77 -18.95
C THR A 16 -23.54 -20.22 -17.52
N PHE A 17 -24.01 -19.33 -16.66
CA PHE A 17 -24.57 -19.68 -15.36
C PHE A 17 -26.10 -19.60 -15.47
N SER A 18 -26.77 -20.75 -15.23
CA SER A 18 -28.24 -20.87 -15.00
C SER A 18 -29.14 -19.96 -15.87
N GLY A 19 -29.02 -20.04 -17.19
CA GLY A 19 -30.06 -19.44 -18.10
C GLY A 19 -29.88 -17.95 -18.38
N VAL A 20 -28.86 -17.28 -17.93
CA VAL A 20 -28.55 -15.88 -18.27
C VAL A 20 -27.48 -15.86 -19.36
N THR A 21 -27.81 -15.31 -20.51
CA THR A 21 -26.88 -15.13 -21.65
C THR A 21 -26.34 -13.70 -21.61
N PHE A 22 -25.06 -13.50 -21.42
CA PHE A 22 -24.43 -12.20 -21.59
C PHE A 22 -24.19 -11.95 -23.08
N GLY A 23 -24.76 -10.87 -23.62
CA GLY A 23 -24.60 -10.49 -25.01
C GLY A 23 -23.18 -10.07 -25.37
N GLN A 24 -22.73 -10.48 -26.56
CA GLN A 24 -21.51 -9.90 -27.15
C GLN A 24 -21.83 -8.49 -27.64
N THR A 25 -21.12 -7.48 -27.19
CA THR A 25 -21.25 -6.10 -27.64
C THR A 25 -20.25 -5.81 -28.74
N GLN A 26 -20.74 -5.44 -29.91
CA GLN A 26 -19.93 -4.97 -31.02
C GLN A 26 -20.03 -3.44 -31.05
N VAL A 27 -18.90 -2.76 -30.97
CA VAL A 27 -18.87 -1.29 -31.09
C VAL A 27 -19.11 -0.88 -32.52
N PRO A 28 -19.87 0.21 -32.78
CA PRO A 28 -20.31 0.60 -34.13
C PRO A 28 -19.18 1.12 -35.02
N ASN A 29 -18.09 1.62 -34.46
CA ASN A 29 -17.00 2.25 -35.21
C ASN A 29 -15.67 1.55 -35.04
N ASP A 30 -15.05 1.12 -36.15
CA ASP A 30 -13.70 0.56 -36.22
C ASP A 30 -12.71 1.64 -36.68
N PHE A 31 -11.60 1.79 -35.93
CA PHE A 31 -10.57 2.77 -36.28
C PHE A 31 -9.42 2.13 -37.05
N THR A 32 -9.03 2.74 -38.17
CA THR A 32 -7.92 2.27 -39.00
C THR A 32 -6.63 3.01 -38.61
N ALA A 33 -5.53 2.29 -38.44
CA ALA A 33 -4.24 2.89 -38.13
C ALA A 33 -3.82 3.97 -39.17
N GLY A 34 -3.55 5.18 -38.69
CA GLY A 34 -3.13 6.32 -39.51
C GLY A 34 -4.26 7.27 -39.93
N THR A 35 -5.52 6.99 -39.60
CA THR A 35 -6.63 7.95 -39.75
C THR A 35 -6.99 8.59 -38.41
N PRO A 36 -7.15 9.93 -38.33
CA PRO A 36 -7.62 10.56 -37.09
C PRO A 36 -9.04 10.10 -36.76
N ALA A 37 -9.24 9.58 -35.53
CA ALA A 37 -10.55 9.25 -35.02
C ALA A 37 -11.38 10.53 -34.79
N ARG A 38 -12.65 10.54 -35.21
CA ARG A 38 -13.55 11.66 -34.91
C ARG A 38 -14.12 11.48 -33.50
N ALA A 39 -14.19 12.57 -32.74
CA ALA A 39 -14.69 12.55 -31.36
C ALA A 39 -16.11 11.96 -31.26
N ALA A 40 -16.96 12.19 -32.25
CA ALA A 40 -18.30 11.61 -32.29
C ALA A 40 -18.30 10.07 -32.38
N GLU A 41 -17.43 9.49 -33.23
CA GLU A 41 -17.30 8.03 -33.43
C GLU A 41 -16.72 7.36 -32.18
N VAL A 42 -15.80 8.04 -31.47
CA VAL A 42 -15.25 7.58 -30.20
C VAL A 42 -16.33 7.59 -29.11
N ASN A 43 -17.10 8.68 -29.01
CA ASN A 43 -18.18 8.79 -28.03
C ASN A 43 -19.27 7.75 -28.27
N GLU A 44 -19.68 7.51 -29.52
CA GLU A 44 -20.66 6.49 -29.86
C GLU A 44 -20.24 5.07 -29.47
N ASN A 45 -18.93 4.77 -29.57
CA ASN A 45 -18.39 3.50 -29.07
C ASN A 45 -18.45 3.43 -27.53
N PHE A 46 -18.18 4.53 -26.82
CA PHE A 46 -18.31 4.58 -25.37
C PHE A 46 -19.76 4.44 -24.92
N ASP A 47 -20.71 5.15 -25.55
CA ASP A 47 -22.13 5.06 -25.24
C ASP A 47 -22.65 3.62 -25.43
N THR A 48 -22.18 2.93 -26.47
CA THR A 48 -22.54 1.52 -26.74
C THR A 48 -21.95 0.59 -25.64
N LEU A 49 -20.73 0.83 -25.20
CA LEU A 49 -20.13 0.04 -24.11
C LEU A 49 -20.81 0.31 -22.77
N GLU A 50 -21.16 1.56 -22.47
CA GLU A 50 -21.90 1.93 -21.27
C GLU A 50 -23.26 1.25 -21.21
N ALA A 51 -24.04 1.28 -22.31
CA ALA A 51 -25.31 0.58 -22.40
C ALA A 51 -25.16 -0.94 -22.19
N ALA A 52 -24.09 -1.55 -22.68
CA ALA A 52 -23.85 -2.98 -22.49
C ALA A 52 -23.44 -3.33 -21.04
N VAL A 53 -22.72 -2.45 -20.37
CA VAL A 53 -22.38 -2.58 -18.95
C VAL A 53 -23.64 -2.51 -18.10
N ASP A 54 -24.54 -1.57 -18.39
CA ASP A 54 -25.81 -1.42 -17.67
C ASP A 54 -26.73 -2.63 -17.88
N GLN A 55 -26.81 -3.17 -19.10
CA GLN A 55 -27.56 -4.40 -19.39
C GLN A 55 -26.99 -5.60 -18.61
N ASN A 56 -25.67 -5.74 -18.56
CA ASN A 56 -25.03 -6.81 -17.81
C ASN A 56 -25.24 -6.65 -16.29
N ALA A 57 -25.20 -5.43 -15.77
CA ALA A 57 -25.50 -5.13 -14.37
C ALA A 57 -26.95 -5.50 -14.00
N ALA A 58 -27.93 -5.19 -14.88
CA ALA A 58 -29.31 -5.58 -14.70
C ALA A 58 -29.51 -7.11 -14.78
N ALA A 59 -28.78 -7.79 -15.66
CA ALA A 59 -28.81 -9.24 -15.77
C ALA A 59 -28.23 -9.94 -14.53
N ILE A 60 -27.17 -9.40 -13.93
CA ILE A 60 -26.57 -9.90 -12.69
C ILE A 60 -27.56 -9.82 -11.52
N GLN A 61 -28.37 -8.76 -11.44
CA GLN A 61 -29.40 -8.61 -10.40
C GLN A 61 -30.56 -9.63 -10.53
N GLN A 62 -30.73 -10.24 -11.70
CA GLN A 62 -31.75 -11.27 -11.94
C GLN A 62 -31.22 -12.70 -11.65
N ILE A 63 -29.96 -12.87 -11.28
CA ILE A 63 -29.43 -14.19 -10.90
C ILE A 63 -30.08 -14.59 -9.56
N PRO A 64 -30.85 -15.70 -9.51
CA PRO A 64 -31.40 -16.17 -8.24
C PRO A 64 -30.29 -16.43 -7.23
N ALA A 65 -30.54 -16.07 -5.96
CA ALA A 65 -29.64 -16.48 -4.88
C ALA A 65 -29.45 -18.00 -4.95
N GLY A 66 -28.19 -18.43 -4.90
CA GLY A 66 -27.87 -19.85 -4.91
C GLY A 66 -28.65 -20.60 -3.80
N PRO A 67 -28.93 -21.90 -3.96
CA PRO A 67 -29.61 -22.65 -2.93
C PRO A 67 -28.86 -22.49 -1.60
N GLN A 68 -29.61 -22.14 -0.56
CA GLN A 68 -29.08 -22.09 0.81
C GLN A 68 -28.47 -23.45 1.12
N GLY A 69 -27.21 -23.48 1.56
CA GLY A 69 -26.55 -24.71 1.95
C GLY A 69 -27.40 -25.45 2.97
N ASP A 70 -27.48 -26.77 2.84
CA ASP A 70 -28.19 -27.64 3.77
C ASP A 70 -27.81 -27.28 5.21
N SER A 71 -28.80 -27.07 6.04
CA SER A 71 -28.60 -26.92 7.47
C SER A 71 -27.89 -28.19 7.97
N GLY A 72 -26.77 -28.07 8.68
CA GLY A 72 -26.07 -29.16 9.27
C GLY A 72 -27.07 -30.06 10.10
N PRO A 73 -26.78 -31.36 10.23
CA PRO A 73 -27.66 -32.25 10.96
C PRO A 73 -27.93 -31.69 12.36
N ALA A 74 -29.21 -31.67 12.76
CA ALA A 74 -29.62 -31.30 14.10
C ALA A 74 -28.85 -32.14 15.10
N GLY A 75 -28.22 -31.49 16.11
CA GLY A 75 -27.58 -32.21 17.21
C GLY A 75 -28.57 -33.23 17.82
N GLU A 76 -28.04 -34.38 18.19
CA GLU A 76 -28.84 -35.44 18.84
C GLU A 76 -29.60 -34.82 20.02
N VAL A 77 -30.91 -35.07 20.06
CA VAL A 77 -31.77 -34.72 21.19
C VAL A 77 -31.24 -35.42 22.41
N GLY A 78 -30.80 -34.69 23.42
CA GLY A 78 -30.40 -35.26 24.69
C GLY A 78 -31.54 -36.15 25.26
N PRO A 79 -31.21 -37.21 26.04
CA PRO A 79 -32.20 -38.13 26.56
C PRO A 79 -33.28 -37.38 27.34
N GLN A 80 -34.52 -37.63 27.00
CA GLN A 80 -35.70 -37.07 27.66
C GLN A 80 -35.63 -37.41 29.14
N GLY A 81 -35.66 -36.37 30.00
CA GLY A 81 -35.76 -36.57 31.44
C GLY A 81 -36.98 -37.43 31.77
N LEU A 82 -36.81 -38.35 32.72
CA LEU A 82 -37.89 -39.21 33.19
C LEU A 82 -39.09 -38.32 33.56
N THR A 83 -40.25 -38.64 33.00
CA THR A 83 -41.54 -38.02 33.35
C THR A 83 -41.80 -38.26 34.83
N GLY A 84 -41.86 -37.20 35.65
CA GLY A 84 -42.27 -37.28 37.03
C GLY A 84 -43.67 -37.91 37.11
N ASP A 85 -43.88 -38.72 38.12
CA ASP A 85 -45.18 -39.34 38.40
C ASP A 85 -46.28 -38.27 38.43
N THR A 86 -47.36 -38.53 37.68
CA THR A 86 -48.55 -37.68 37.68
C THR A 86 -49.14 -37.71 39.08
N GLY A 87 -49.14 -36.58 39.80
CA GLY A 87 -49.83 -36.48 41.08
C GLY A 87 -51.31 -36.82 40.94
N PRO A 88 -51.96 -37.32 41.99
CA PRO A 88 -53.37 -37.72 41.95
C PRO A 88 -54.23 -36.54 41.51
N GLN A 89 -55.12 -36.79 40.54
CA GLN A 89 -56.09 -35.81 40.07
C GLN A 89 -56.99 -35.35 41.18
N GLY A 90 -56.98 -34.04 41.50
CA GLY A 90 -57.90 -33.47 42.48
C GLY A 90 -59.36 -33.65 42.04
N PRO A 91 -60.29 -33.65 42.97
CA PRO A 91 -61.70 -33.81 42.67
C PRO A 91 -62.18 -32.71 41.70
N ALA A 92 -62.97 -33.11 40.69
CA ALA A 92 -63.58 -32.22 39.77
C ALA A 92 -64.42 -31.15 40.48
N GLY A 93 -64.01 -29.88 40.37
CA GLY A 93 -64.79 -28.74 40.86
C GLY A 93 -66.12 -28.65 40.11
N GLY A 94 -67.22 -28.44 40.78
CA GLY A 94 -68.50 -28.18 40.14
C GLY A 94 -68.48 -26.88 39.29
N PRO A 95 -69.45 -26.68 38.42
CA PRO A 95 -69.50 -25.51 37.56
C PRO A 95 -69.60 -24.23 38.42
N VAL A 96 -68.64 -23.31 38.29
CA VAL A 96 -68.64 -21.99 38.95
C VAL A 96 -69.31 -20.98 38.01
N GLU A 97 -70.24 -20.19 38.53
CA GLU A 97 -70.87 -19.10 37.79
C GLU A 97 -69.85 -17.99 37.49
N ALA A 98 -69.92 -17.39 36.31
CA ALA A 98 -69.01 -16.32 35.91
C ALA A 98 -69.11 -15.13 36.88
N GLY A 99 -67.96 -14.79 37.54
CA GLY A 99 -67.88 -13.69 38.50
C GLY A 99 -67.90 -14.08 40.00
N SER A 100 -67.98 -15.37 40.35
CA SER A 100 -68.11 -15.83 41.73
C SER A 100 -66.80 -16.24 42.42
N ILE A 101 -65.64 -16.21 41.76
CA ILE A 101 -64.36 -16.55 42.37
C ILE A 101 -63.74 -15.28 42.98
N GLY A 102 -63.68 -15.25 44.30
CA GLY A 102 -62.95 -14.23 45.04
C GLY A 102 -61.44 -14.39 44.88
N LEU A 103 -60.71 -13.27 44.95
CA LEU A 103 -59.23 -13.25 44.86
C LEU A 103 -58.51 -14.15 45.86
N ALA A 104 -59.20 -14.51 46.97
CA ALA A 104 -58.66 -15.43 48.03
C ALA A 104 -58.66 -16.91 47.65
N GLU A 105 -59.36 -17.28 46.59
CA GLU A 105 -59.49 -18.68 46.13
C GLU A 105 -58.60 -19.04 44.94
N ILE A 106 -57.85 -18.06 44.44
CA ILE A 106 -56.93 -18.24 43.32
C ILE A 106 -55.51 -18.41 43.88
N ASP A 107 -54.90 -19.59 43.66
CA ASP A 107 -53.48 -19.79 43.92
C ASP A 107 -52.64 -18.99 42.93
N PRO A 108 -51.94 -17.93 43.40
CA PRO A 108 -51.16 -17.05 42.48
C PRO A 108 -50.02 -17.79 41.76
N THR A 109 -49.65 -18.98 42.19
CA THR A 109 -48.63 -19.79 41.54
C THR A 109 -49.16 -20.60 40.34
N GLN A 110 -50.50 -20.75 40.21
CA GLN A 110 -51.18 -21.56 39.21
C GLN A 110 -51.88 -20.75 38.12
N VAL A 111 -51.95 -19.42 38.23
CA VAL A 111 -52.69 -18.58 37.29
C VAL A 111 -51.76 -17.68 36.54
N GLN A 112 -51.83 -17.73 35.20
CA GLN A 112 -51.18 -16.69 34.38
C GLN A 112 -51.91 -15.35 34.66
N ILE A 113 -51.24 -14.42 35.33
CA ILE A 113 -51.74 -13.06 35.60
C ILE A 113 -51.83 -12.34 34.26
N ARG A 114 -53.03 -11.95 33.89
CA ARG A 114 -53.24 -11.13 32.67
C ARG A 114 -52.66 -9.76 32.94
N VAL A 115 -51.72 -9.32 32.08
CA VAL A 115 -51.17 -7.99 32.12
C VAL A 115 -52.29 -6.97 32.00
N GLY A 116 -52.55 -6.23 33.09
CA GLY A 116 -53.69 -5.30 33.21
C GLY A 116 -53.43 -3.86 32.76
N GLY A 117 -52.32 -3.63 32.03
CA GLY A 117 -51.97 -2.27 31.59
C GLY A 117 -51.27 -2.28 30.22
N SER A 118 -51.32 -1.15 29.52
CA SER A 118 -50.53 -0.89 28.32
C SER A 118 -49.74 0.39 28.54
N CYS A 119 -48.49 0.38 28.06
CA CYS A 119 -47.69 1.59 28.08
C CYS A 119 -48.07 2.51 26.92
N ALA A 120 -47.96 3.80 27.11
CA ALA A 120 -48.19 4.79 26.06
C ALA A 120 -47.24 4.57 24.86
N VAL A 121 -47.61 5.01 23.69
CA VAL A 121 -46.77 4.95 22.51
C VAL A 121 -45.42 5.63 22.80
N GLY A 122 -44.32 4.90 22.59
CA GLY A 122 -42.94 5.37 22.92
C GLY A 122 -42.43 4.92 24.29
N SER A 123 -43.25 4.24 25.12
CA SER A 123 -42.85 3.67 26.41
C SER A 123 -42.71 2.14 26.31
N PHE A 124 -41.86 1.54 27.15
CA PHE A 124 -41.71 0.09 27.28
C PHE A 124 -42.14 -0.38 28.67
N VAL A 125 -42.46 -1.68 28.81
CA VAL A 125 -42.75 -2.26 30.12
C VAL A 125 -41.44 -2.39 30.88
N ALA A 126 -41.27 -1.58 31.93
CA ALA A 126 -40.05 -1.58 32.76
C ALA A 126 -40.12 -2.63 33.89
N ALA A 127 -41.33 -2.89 34.43
CA ALA A 127 -41.58 -3.94 35.38
C ALA A 127 -43.01 -4.41 35.28
N LEU A 128 -43.25 -5.67 35.64
CA LEU A 128 -44.57 -6.27 35.84
C LEU A 128 -44.65 -6.70 37.28
N ALA A 129 -45.59 -6.13 38.00
CA ALA A 129 -45.82 -6.48 39.42
C ALA A 129 -46.62 -7.78 39.51
N GLU A 130 -46.59 -8.44 40.71
CA GLU A 130 -47.30 -9.69 40.98
C GLU A 130 -48.82 -9.57 40.80
N ASP A 131 -49.36 -8.37 40.90
CA ASP A 131 -50.79 -8.07 40.67
C ASP A 131 -51.16 -7.84 39.20
N GLY A 132 -50.19 -7.99 38.28
CA GLY A 132 -50.38 -7.76 36.86
C GLY A 132 -50.29 -6.30 36.44
N SER A 133 -50.02 -5.37 37.35
CA SER A 133 -49.84 -3.97 37.01
C SER A 133 -48.52 -3.75 36.27
N VAL A 134 -48.54 -2.82 35.31
CA VAL A 134 -47.41 -2.55 34.43
C VAL A 134 -46.79 -1.22 34.86
N THR A 135 -45.51 -1.26 35.21
CA THR A 135 -44.74 -0.04 35.33
C THR A 135 -44.13 0.25 33.95
N CYS A 136 -44.52 1.37 33.36
CA CYS A 136 -43.99 1.77 32.05
C CYS A 136 -42.73 2.60 32.27
N GLY A 137 -41.66 2.17 31.58
CA GLY A 137 -40.48 2.97 31.37
C GLY A 137 -40.63 3.76 30.07
N THR A 138 -40.34 5.02 30.05
CA THR A 138 -40.22 5.79 28.84
C THR A 138 -38.91 5.39 28.15
N GLY A 139 -38.95 5.01 26.89
CA GLY A 139 -37.75 4.66 26.12
C GLY A 139 -36.79 5.86 25.89
N SER A 140 -37.30 7.06 26.12
CA SER A 140 -36.55 8.27 26.33
C SER A 140 -36.91 8.80 27.72
N SER A 141 -35.99 8.76 28.66
CA SER A 141 -36.11 9.73 29.74
C SER A 141 -35.90 11.08 29.09
N ASP A 142 -36.99 11.85 28.92
CA ASP A 142 -36.82 13.26 28.61
C ASP A 142 -36.25 13.91 29.86
N ASP A 143 -34.91 13.86 29.94
CA ASP A 143 -34.13 14.54 30.98
C ASP A 143 -33.95 16.04 30.65
N GLY A 144 -34.67 16.53 29.63
CA GLY A 144 -34.53 17.86 29.08
C GLY A 144 -33.29 18.07 28.20
N PHE A 145 -32.50 17.02 28.00
CA PHE A 145 -31.25 17.06 27.25
C PHE A 145 -31.27 16.24 25.94
N MET A 146 -32.42 15.76 25.50
CA MET A 146 -32.58 14.93 24.27
C MET A 146 -31.74 13.65 24.28
N ASN A 147 -31.48 13.05 25.43
CA ASN A 147 -30.72 11.84 25.54
C ASN A 147 -31.61 10.58 25.35
N THR A 148 -31.12 9.60 24.62
CA THR A 148 -31.75 8.28 24.50
C THR A 148 -30.93 7.24 25.27
N ARG A 149 -31.54 6.54 26.22
CA ARG A 149 -30.87 5.51 27.01
C ARG A 149 -31.65 4.20 27.03
N TYR A 150 -30.96 3.09 26.79
CA TYR A 150 -31.51 1.75 26.88
C TYR A 150 -30.47 0.80 27.48
N GLY A 151 -30.80 0.25 28.65
CA GLY A 151 -29.91 -0.66 29.37
C GLY A 151 -29.69 -0.23 30.83
N SER A 152 -29.37 -1.18 31.69
CA SER A 152 -29.10 -0.91 33.09
C SER A 152 -27.90 0.03 33.25
N ASP A 153 -28.05 1.09 34.05
CA ASP A 153 -27.04 2.09 34.34
C ASP A 153 -26.52 2.89 33.11
N ALA A 154 -27.24 2.89 31.98
CA ALA A 154 -26.87 3.71 30.85
C ALA A 154 -27.06 5.21 31.21
N LEU A 155 -26.04 6.06 30.91
CA LEU A 155 -26.01 7.50 31.22
C LEU A 155 -26.30 7.83 32.72
N ALA A 156 -25.93 6.96 33.65
CA ALA A 156 -26.30 7.09 35.06
C ALA A 156 -25.75 8.37 35.69
N ALA A 157 -24.58 8.85 35.35
CA ALA A 157 -23.94 10.04 35.88
C ALA A 157 -24.13 11.31 35.03
N ASN A 158 -24.99 11.29 34.01
CA ASN A 158 -25.17 12.43 33.11
C ASN A 158 -25.79 13.62 33.87
N THR A 159 -25.18 14.80 33.76
CA THR A 159 -25.63 16.02 34.43
C THR A 159 -26.02 17.11 33.45
N THR A 160 -25.21 17.37 32.42
CA THR A 160 -25.43 18.45 31.46
C THR A 160 -25.29 18.01 30.01
N GLY A 161 -24.79 16.79 29.79
CA GLY A 161 -24.58 16.24 28.43
C GLY A 161 -25.90 16.03 27.68
N SER A 162 -25.97 16.46 26.44
CA SER A 162 -27.17 16.42 25.61
C SER A 162 -26.98 15.61 24.34
N SER A 163 -28.08 15.18 23.73
CA SER A 163 -28.09 14.48 22.44
C SER A 163 -27.28 13.19 22.43
N ASN A 164 -27.15 12.49 23.55
CA ASN A 164 -26.44 11.25 23.65
C ASN A 164 -27.36 10.05 23.40
N THR A 165 -26.87 9.04 22.68
CA THR A 165 -27.53 7.74 22.48
C THR A 165 -26.70 6.66 23.19
N ALA A 166 -27.28 6.03 24.22
CA ALA A 166 -26.63 4.97 25.00
C ALA A 166 -27.44 3.68 24.99
N HIS A 167 -26.95 2.64 24.35
CA HIS A 167 -27.60 1.35 24.23
C HIS A 167 -26.71 0.21 24.76
N GLY A 168 -26.97 -0.29 25.94
CA GLY A 168 -26.25 -1.38 26.58
C GLY A 168 -25.99 -1.18 28.06
N TYR A 169 -25.52 -2.22 28.75
CA TYR A 169 -25.16 -2.19 30.15
C TYR A 169 -24.02 -1.20 30.41
N ARG A 170 -24.22 -0.23 31.29
CA ARG A 170 -23.28 0.82 31.71
C ARG A 170 -22.65 1.57 30.55
N THR A 171 -23.37 1.77 29.47
CA THR A 171 -22.95 2.57 28.34
C THR A 171 -22.99 4.05 28.74
N LEU A 172 -21.93 4.83 28.44
CA LEU A 172 -21.79 6.23 28.86
C LEU A 172 -22.04 6.45 30.38
N TYR A 173 -21.69 5.45 31.21
CA TYR A 173 -22.01 5.44 32.62
C TYR A 173 -21.53 6.68 33.37
N SER A 174 -20.27 7.10 33.14
CA SER A 174 -19.63 8.24 33.82
C SER A 174 -19.75 9.55 33.04
N ASN A 175 -20.59 9.62 32.00
CA ASN A 175 -20.75 10.85 31.23
C ASN A 175 -21.33 11.94 32.14
N THR A 176 -20.67 13.09 32.22
CA THR A 176 -21.15 14.22 32.99
C THR A 176 -21.63 15.37 32.09
N GLY A 177 -20.77 15.80 31.16
CA GLY A 177 -21.04 16.95 30.29
C GLY A 177 -20.87 16.65 28.80
N GLY A 178 -20.37 15.44 28.42
CA GLY A 178 -20.20 15.08 27.03
C GLY A 178 -21.53 15.02 26.27
N SER A 179 -21.57 15.58 25.08
CA SER A 179 -22.75 15.67 24.22
C SER A 179 -22.54 14.99 22.87
N GLU A 180 -23.64 14.68 22.18
CA GLU A 180 -23.63 14.12 20.81
C GLU A 180 -22.89 12.77 20.68
N ASN A 181 -22.78 12.02 21.78
CA ASN A 181 -22.14 10.71 21.74
C ASN A 181 -23.14 9.61 21.39
N THR A 182 -22.74 8.70 20.49
CA THR A 182 -23.48 7.48 20.19
C THR A 182 -22.69 6.27 20.69
N ALA A 183 -23.22 5.55 21.65
CA ALA A 183 -22.57 4.40 22.24
C ALA A 183 -23.49 3.17 22.25
N GLN A 184 -23.05 2.08 21.64
CA GLN A 184 -23.78 0.83 21.57
C GLN A 184 -22.87 -0.35 21.95
N GLY A 185 -23.23 -1.07 23.01
CA GLY A 185 -22.51 -2.23 23.49
C GLY A 185 -22.25 -2.21 24.99
N HIS A 186 -21.90 -3.36 25.55
CA HIS A 186 -21.57 -3.49 26.97
C HIS A 186 -20.33 -2.64 27.32
N LEU A 187 -20.46 -1.67 28.24
CA LEU A 187 -19.41 -0.75 28.69
C LEU A 187 -18.80 0.14 27.57
N ALA A 188 -19.50 0.39 26.47
CA ALA A 188 -19.04 1.33 25.46
C ALA A 188 -19.06 2.78 26.04
N LEU A 189 -17.98 3.57 25.81
CA LEU A 189 -17.79 4.93 26.37
C LEU A 189 -18.04 5.03 27.88
N ASN A 190 -17.78 3.97 28.63
CA ASN A 190 -18.15 3.88 30.06
C ASN A 190 -17.57 5.01 30.92
N HIS A 191 -16.28 5.36 30.71
CA HIS A 191 -15.61 6.42 31.48
C HIS A 191 -15.56 7.77 30.76
N ASN A 192 -16.39 7.99 29.74
CA ASN A 192 -16.50 9.32 29.15
C ASN A 192 -16.96 10.33 30.19
N THR A 193 -16.31 11.47 30.28
CA THR A 193 -16.75 12.55 31.21
C THR A 193 -17.23 13.78 30.43
N THR A 194 -16.37 14.33 29.59
CA THR A 194 -16.62 15.55 28.82
C THR A 194 -16.44 15.41 27.32
N GLY A 195 -15.93 14.26 26.87
CA GLY A 195 -15.73 13.99 25.43
C GLY A 195 -17.07 14.02 24.68
N SER A 196 -17.08 14.66 23.51
CA SER A 196 -18.29 14.89 22.70
C SER A 196 -18.12 14.32 21.28
N SER A 197 -19.24 14.11 20.60
CA SER A 197 -19.27 13.67 19.19
C SER A 197 -18.55 12.33 18.95
N ASN A 198 -18.52 11.45 19.95
CA ASN A 198 -17.90 10.14 19.82
C ASN A 198 -18.92 9.07 19.39
N THR A 199 -18.51 8.17 18.52
CA THR A 199 -19.26 6.98 18.12
C THR A 199 -18.52 5.72 18.58
N ALA A 200 -19.15 4.95 19.47
CA ALA A 200 -18.59 3.70 20.01
C ALA A 200 -19.55 2.54 19.81
N HIS A 201 -19.14 1.56 19.01
CA HIS A 201 -19.92 0.36 18.72
C HIS A 201 -19.13 -0.92 19.03
N GLY A 202 -19.44 -1.60 20.09
CA GLY A 202 -18.82 -2.84 20.51
C GLY A 202 -18.54 -2.94 22.01
N TYR A 203 -18.17 -4.15 22.46
CA TYR A 203 -17.76 -4.37 23.84
C TYR A 203 -16.56 -3.52 24.19
N ARG A 204 -16.68 -2.63 25.19
CA ARG A 204 -15.64 -1.71 25.67
C ARG A 204 -15.00 -0.84 24.57
N ALA A 205 -15.70 -0.52 23.51
CA ALA A 205 -15.24 0.49 22.55
C ALA A 205 -15.15 1.84 23.26
N LEU A 206 -14.03 2.57 23.09
CA LEU A 206 -13.74 3.84 23.80
C LEU A 206 -13.94 3.79 25.33
N TYR A 207 -13.65 2.65 25.94
CA TYR A 207 -13.98 2.39 27.36
C TYR A 207 -13.44 3.45 28.31
N ARG A 208 -12.18 3.89 28.15
CA ARG A 208 -11.50 4.87 29.03
C ARG A 208 -11.46 6.29 28.48
N ASN A 209 -12.27 6.60 27.47
CA ASN A 209 -12.30 7.96 26.97
C ASN A 209 -12.75 8.90 28.09
N THR A 210 -11.97 9.92 28.41
CA THR A 210 -12.37 10.92 29.43
C THR A 210 -12.77 12.23 28.78
N GLY A 211 -11.91 12.80 27.94
CA GLY A 211 -12.13 14.09 27.29
C GLY A 211 -11.96 14.07 25.77
N GLY A 212 -11.53 12.93 25.18
CA GLY A 212 -11.36 12.84 23.72
C GLY A 212 -12.69 12.98 22.98
N SER A 213 -12.69 13.73 21.89
CA SER A 213 -13.87 14.04 21.07
C SER A 213 -13.71 13.58 19.63
N GLU A 214 -14.81 13.47 18.90
CA GLU A 214 -14.83 13.15 17.47
C GLU A 214 -14.21 11.79 17.13
N ASN A 215 -14.19 10.85 18.07
CA ASN A 215 -13.63 9.53 17.82
C ASN A 215 -14.71 8.55 17.32
N THR A 216 -14.36 7.72 16.37
CA THR A 216 -15.17 6.60 15.90
C THR A 216 -14.47 5.28 16.24
N ALA A 217 -15.08 4.46 17.08
CA ALA A 217 -14.57 3.15 17.46
C ALA A 217 -15.61 2.06 17.19
N GLN A 218 -15.30 1.17 16.25
CA GLN A 218 -16.16 0.05 15.90
C GLN A 218 -15.38 -1.28 16.03
N GLY A 219 -15.72 -2.06 17.02
CA GLY A 219 -15.10 -3.36 17.26
C GLY A 219 -14.94 -3.66 18.76
N HIS A 220 -14.60 -4.92 19.07
CA HIS A 220 -14.30 -5.36 20.41
C HIS A 220 -13.03 -4.65 20.91
N ILE A 221 -13.15 -3.89 22.00
CA ILE A 221 -12.10 -3.08 22.64
C ILE A 221 -11.33 -2.11 21.73
N ALA A 222 -11.95 -1.64 20.63
CA ALA A 222 -11.38 -0.59 19.79
C ALA A 222 -11.25 0.72 20.59
N LEU A 223 -10.11 1.43 20.48
CA LEU A 223 -9.79 2.67 21.21
C LEU A 223 -10.02 2.58 22.73
N SER A 224 -9.91 1.40 23.31
CA SER A 224 -10.31 1.15 24.70
C SER A 224 -9.56 1.98 25.75
N HIS A 225 -8.32 2.36 25.49
CA HIS A 225 -7.47 3.14 26.40
C HIS A 225 -7.32 4.62 25.99
N ASN A 226 -8.12 5.08 25.03
CA ASN A 226 -8.11 6.51 24.68
C ASN A 226 -8.50 7.34 25.93
N THR A 227 -7.75 8.38 26.21
CA THR A 227 -8.08 9.31 27.31
C THR A 227 -8.47 10.68 26.77
N THR A 228 -7.59 11.32 26.02
CA THR A 228 -7.76 12.67 25.48
C THR A 228 -7.58 12.75 23.97
N GLY A 229 -7.18 11.66 23.32
CA GLY A 229 -7.02 11.62 21.86
C GLY A 229 -8.34 11.90 21.15
N SER A 230 -8.30 12.70 20.10
CA SER A 230 -9.48 13.16 19.35
C SER A 230 -9.36 12.83 17.86
N SER A 231 -10.49 12.85 17.16
CA SER A 231 -10.56 12.66 15.70
C SER A 231 -9.95 11.34 15.22
N ASN A 232 -9.99 10.28 16.05
CA ASN A 232 -9.46 8.98 15.67
C ASN A 232 -10.58 8.08 15.12
N THR A 233 -10.25 7.30 14.09
CA THR A 233 -11.11 6.25 13.53
C THR A 233 -10.49 4.87 13.76
N ALA A 234 -11.15 4.02 14.51
CA ALA A 234 -10.72 2.65 14.81
C ALA A 234 -11.79 1.64 14.42
N HIS A 235 -11.51 0.81 13.44
CA HIS A 235 -12.41 -0.25 12.95
C HIS A 235 -11.72 -1.61 12.98
N GLY A 236 -12.08 -2.43 13.95
CA GLY A 236 -11.54 -3.77 14.15
C GLY A 236 -11.32 -4.13 15.61
N ASP A 237 -11.16 -5.42 15.90
CA ASP A 237 -10.76 -5.87 17.25
C ASP A 237 -9.41 -5.25 17.62
N ARG A 238 -9.32 -4.62 18.78
CA ARG A 238 -8.13 -3.95 19.31
C ARG A 238 -7.49 -2.90 18.39
N ALA A 239 -8.19 -2.34 17.41
CA ALA A 239 -7.69 -1.21 16.65
C ALA A 239 -7.46 0.01 17.57
N LEU A 240 -6.29 0.65 17.51
CA LEU A 240 -5.88 1.78 18.38
C LEU A 240 -6.04 1.49 19.89
N TYR A 241 -5.90 0.25 20.30
CA TYR A 241 -6.20 -0.19 21.68
C TYR A 241 -5.52 0.66 22.76
N SER A 242 -4.22 0.95 22.61
CA SER A 242 -3.40 1.65 23.61
C SER A 242 -3.32 3.17 23.40
N ASN A 243 -4.09 3.74 22.45
CA ASN A 243 -4.04 5.17 22.21
C ASN A 243 -4.42 5.93 23.49
N THR A 244 -3.59 6.84 23.93
CA THR A 244 -3.89 7.68 25.10
C THR A 244 -4.21 9.12 24.70
N GLY A 245 -3.32 9.75 23.95
CA GLY A 245 -3.41 11.13 23.52
C GLY A 245 -3.22 11.37 22.03
N GLY A 246 -2.93 10.31 21.24
CA GLY A 246 -2.80 10.44 19.78
C GLY A 246 -4.12 10.89 19.13
N TRP A 247 -4.03 11.73 18.12
CA TRP A 247 -5.16 12.29 17.40
C TRP A 247 -5.04 12.14 15.90
N GLU A 248 -6.16 12.22 15.18
CA GLU A 248 -6.25 12.08 13.71
C GLU A 248 -5.66 10.77 13.17
N ASN A 249 -5.73 9.68 13.94
CA ASN A 249 -5.29 8.37 13.45
C ASN A 249 -6.45 7.59 12.85
N THR A 250 -6.19 6.90 11.74
CA THR A 250 -7.10 5.95 11.10
C THR A 250 -6.54 4.54 11.19
N ALA A 251 -7.22 3.65 11.89
CA ALA A 251 -6.85 2.24 12.03
C ALA A 251 -7.99 1.33 11.57
N GLN A 252 -7.79 0.61 10.47
CA GLN A 252 -8.76 -0.31 9.92
C GLN A 252 -8.15 -1.73 9.81
N GLY A 253 -8.57 -2.60 10.69
CA GLY A 253 -8.10 -3.98 10.76
C GLY A 253 -7.91 -4.47 12.20
N ASN A 254 -7.89 -5.78 12.37
CA ASN A 254 -7.58 -6.37 13.68
C ASN A 254 -6.20 -5.91 14.13
N SER A 255 -6.12 -5.33 15.33
CA SER A 255 -4.89 -4.86 15.97
C SER A 255 -4.08 -3.83 15.15
N ALA A 256 -4.70 -3.11 14.21
CA ALA A 256 -4.06 -1.99 13.54
C ALA A 256 -3.77 -0.87 14.55
N LEU A 257 -2.55 -0.30 14.53
CA LEU A 257 -2.07 0.74 15.47
C LEU A 257 -2.26 0.37 16.96
N LYS A 258 -2.21 -0.93 17.28
CA LYS A 258 -2.57 -1.40 18.62
C LYS A 258 -1.81 -0.72 19.75
N TYR A 259 -0.50 -0.50 19.59
CA TYR A 259 0.37 0.08 20.61
C TYR A 259 0.62 1.58 20.44
N ASN A 260 -0.10 2.26 19.54
CA ASN A 260 0.01 3.71 19.44
C ASN A 260 -0.37 4.34 20.78
N THR A 261 0.43 5.26 21.26
CA THR A 261 0.16 6.01 22.52
C THR A 261 -0.13 7.47 22.24
N THR A 262 0.81 8.18 21.63
CA THR A 262 0.72 9.61 21.33
C THR A 262 1.01 9.95 19.87
N GLY A 263 1.32 8.95 19.03
CA GLY A 263 1.51 9.17 17.60
C GLY A 263 0.24 9.71 16.94
N VAL A 264 0.40 10.64 16.01
CA VAL A 264 -0.69 11.39 15.37
C VAL A 264 -0.68 11.21 13.85
N GLU A 265 -1.83 11.45 13.21
CA GLU A 265 -1.97 11.47 11.74
C GLU A 265 -1.52 10.16 11.06
N ASN A 266 -1.60 9.03 11.73
CA ASN A 266 -1.21 7.75 11.15
C ASN A 266 -2.40 7.09 10.44
N THR A 267 -2.15 6.48 9.29
CA THR A 267 -3.11 5.65 8.55
C THR A 267 -2.63 4.21 8.49
N ALA A 268 -3.36 3.30 9.11
CA ALA A 268 -3.08 1.86 9.13
C ALA A 268 -4.27 1.07 8.60
N GLN A 269 -4.11 0.45 7.45
CA GLN A 269 -5.14 -0.37 6.82
C GLN A 269 -4.64 -1.80 6.59
N GLY A 270 -5.11 -2.73 7.40
CA GLY A 270 -4.76 -4.15 7.34
C GLY A 270 -4.60 -4.77 8.72
N HIS A 271 -4.64 -6.11 8.77
CA HIS A 271 -4.35 -6.87 9.99
C HIS A 271 -2.96 -6.53 10.51
N ILE A 272 -2.84 -6.10 11.77
CA ILE A 272 -1.61 -5.68 12.46
C ILE A 272 -0.77 -4.64 11.72
N ALA A 273 -1.39 -3.80 10.87
CA ALA A 273 -0.70 -2.66 10.27
C ALA A 273 -0.29 -1.64 11.35
N LEU A 274 0.95 -1.12 11.29
CA LEU A 274 1.55 -0.21 12.28
C LEU A 274 1.44 -0.70 13.74
N TYR A 275 1.46 -2.00 13.94
CA TYR A 275 1.19 -2.63 15.24
C TYR A 275 2.07 -2.10 16.39
N ASN A 276 3.40 -1.97 16.16
CA ASN A 276 4.37 -1.53 17.15
C ASN A 276 4.60 -0.02 17.18
N ASN A 277 3.86 0.75 16.36
CA ASN A 277 3.98 2.20 16.42
C ASN A 277 3.57 2.70 17.81
N THR A 278 4.40 3.51 18.43
CA THR A 278 4.13 4.09 19.77
C THR A 278 3.92 5.60 19.70
N THR A 279 4.89 6.32 19.18
CA THR A 279 4.91 7.79 19.09
C THR A 279 5.12 8.31 17.67
N GLY A 280 5.42 7.41 16.72
CA GLY A 280 5.61 7.77 15.31
C GLY A 280 4.35 8.40 14.72
N SER A 281 4.53 9.43 13.90
CA SER A 281 3.46 10.25 13.36
C SER A 281 3.51 10.33 11.83
N SER A 282 2.37 10.64 11.22
CA SER A 282 2.24 10.82 9.76
C SER A 282 2.75 9.59 8.96
N ASN A 283 2.53 8.39 9.50
CA ASN A 283 2.89 7.14 8.83
C ASN A 283 1.68 6.56 8.10
N ILE A 284 1.91 6.00 6.92
CA ILE A 284 0.90 5.31 6.10
C ILE A 284 1.32 3.84 5.95
N ALA A 285 0.46 2.93 6.35
CA ALA A 285 0.67 1.49 6.19
C ALA A 285 -0.53 0.82 5.54
N LEU A 286 -0.31 0.18 4.41
CA LEU A 286 -1.35 -0.48 3.62
C LEU A 286 -0.98 -1.95 3.39
N GLY A 287 -1.83 -2.83 3.87
CA GLY A 287 -1.69 -4.29 3.77
C GLY A 287 -1.49 -4.97 5.12
N SER A 288 -1.69 -6.29 5.16
CA SER A 288 -1.43 -7.09 6.35
C SER A 288 0.04 -6.97 6.76
N HIS A 289 0.31 -6.71 8.04
CA HIS A 289 1.64 -6.50 8.63
C HIS A 289 2.41 -5.28 8.07
N ALA A 290 1.78 -4.43 7.26
CA ALA A 290 2.45 -3.25 6.73
C ALA A 290 2.87 -2.32 7.87
N GLY A 291 4.14 -1.87 7.85
CA GLY A 291 4.69 -1.02 8.88
C GLY A 291 4.74 -1.64 10.29
N GLN A 292 4.57 -2.96 10.43
CA GLN A 292 4.49 -3.63 11.74
C GLN A 292 5.69 -3.30 12.65
N ASN A 293 6.89 -3.16 12.08
CA ASN A 293 8.12 -2.92 12.82
C ASN A 293 8.40 -1.42 13.07
N LEU A 294 7.63 -0.51 12.48
CA LEU A 294 7.77 0.92 12.76
C LEU A 294 7.40 1.19 14.22
N THR A 295 8.18 2.03 14.89
CA THR A 295 8.02 2.32 16.33
C THR A 295 7.83 3.81 16.62
N THR A 296 8.84 4.64 16.36
CA THR A 296 8.89 6.07 16.73
C THR A 296 9.17 6.99 15.54
N GLY A 297 9.50 6.41 14.38
CA GLY A 297 9.83 7.19 13.19
C GLY A 297 8.57 7.79 12.53
N ASN A 298 8.77 8.94 11.88
CA ASN A 298 7.70 9.70 11.24
C ASN A 298 7.82 9.67 9.71
N PHE A 299 6.72 10.03 9.03
CA PHE A 299 6.66 10.23 7.58
C PHE A 299 7.08 8.98 6.78
N ASN A 300 6.72 7.79 7.24
CA ASN A 300 6.98 6.55 6.52
C ASN A 300 5.75 6.11 5.72
N ILE A 301 5.98 5.53 4.56
CA ILE A 301 4.97 4.87 3.74
C ILE A 301 5.38 3.41 3.57
N ALA A 302 4.61 2.49 4.13
CA ALA A 302 4.83 1.05 4.04
C ALA A 302 3.66 0.37 3.32
N ILE A 303 3.87 -0.09 2.09
CA ILE A 303 2.87 -0.82 1.31
C ILE A 303 3.35 -2.26 1.14
N GLY A 304 2.68 -3.20 1.81
CA GLY A 304 3.07 -4.62 1.81
C GLY A 304 4.50 -4.86 2.32
N ASN A 305 5.00 -4.00 3.22
CA ASN A 305 6.35 -4.08 3.79
C ASN A 305 6.29 -3.92 5.31
N TYR A 306 7.08 -4.71 6.03
CA TYR A 306 7.09 -4.68 7.50
C TYR A 306 7.65 -3.37 8.10
N GLY A 307 8.41 -2.58 7.33
CA GLY A 307 9.17 -1.42 7.86
C GLY A 307 10.37 -1.84 8.71
N VAL A 308 11.13 -0.84 9.16
CA VAL A 308 12.29 -1.01 10.05
C VAL A 308 12.10 -0.15 11.29
N ALA A 309 12.42 -0.69 12.47
CA ALA A 309 12.25 0.04 13.73
C ALA A 309 13.05 1.34 13.72
N GLY A 310 12.39 2.44 14.08
CA GLY A 310 13.03 3.76 14.21
C GLY A 310 13.32 4.48 12.87
N GLU A 311 13.05 3.86 11.70
CA GLU A 311 13.22 4.57 10.42
C GLU A 311 12.22 5.72 10.28
N ALA A 312 12.62 6.76 9.54
CA ALA A 312 11.79 7.92 9.23
C ALA A 312 11.99 8.37 7.78
N ASN A 313 11.01 9.10 7.24
CA ASN A 313 11.06 9.67 5.89
C ASN A 313 11.32 8.62 4.78
N THR A 314 10.81 7.40 4.97
CA THR A 314 11.10 6.26 4.10
C THR A 314 9.85 5.72 3.44
N THR A 315 9.90 5.51 2.12
CA THR A 315 8.86 4.79 1.38
C THR A 315 9.35 3.38 1.03
N ARG A 316 8.62 2.36 1.47
CA ARG A 316 8.87 0.95 1.16
C ARG A 316 7.68 0.33 0.44
N LEU A 317 7.94 -0.22 -0.75
CA LEU A 317 6.95 -0.93 -1.56
C LEU A 317 7.34 -2.40 -1.68
N GLY A 318 6.55 -3.28 -1.10
CA GLY A 318 6.81 -4.72 -1.13
C GLY A 318 7.92 -5.17 -0.17
N THR A 319 8.03 -6.47 0.02
CA THR A 319 9.00 -7.11 0.91
C THR A 319 10.00 -7.92 0.08
N SER A 320 11.29 -7.75 0.36
CA SER A 320 12.36 -8.50 -0.29
C SER A 320 12.09 -10.02 -0.22
N GLY A 321 12.32 -10.71 -1.34
CA GLY A 321 12.07 -12.15 -1.46
C GLY A 321 10.62 -12.55 -1.73
N GLN A 322 9.64 -11.64 -1.59
CA GLN A 322 8.23 -11.90 -1.93
C GLN A 322 7.84 -11.33 -3.29
N GLN A 323 8.13 -10.05 -3.54
CA GLN A 323 7.94 -9.46 -4.85
C GLN A 323 9.24 -9.51 -5.64
N ASN A 324 9.21 -10.12 -6.82
CA ASN A 324 10.35 -10.22 -7.74
C ASN A 324 10.23 -9.33 -8.98
N ARG A 325 9.11 -8.60 -9.12
CA ARG A 325 8.85 -7.67 -10.22
C ARG A 325 8.05 -6.46 -9.74
N THR A 326 8.44 -5.27 -10.22
CA THR A 326 7.70 -4.03 -9.97
C THR A 326 7.39 -3.36 -11.31
N PHE A 327 6.13 -3.11 -11.58
CA PHE A 327 5.67 -2.40 -12.76
C PHE A 327 5.13 -1.04 -12.35
N VAL A 328 5.72 0.02 -12.90
CA VAL A 328 5.26 1.41 -12.68
C VAL A 328 4.85 1.99 -14.03
N SER A 329 3.58 2.30 -14.18
CA SER A 329 3.03 2.90 -15.39
C SER A 329 3.50 4.35 -15.56
N GLY A 330 3.58 4.83 -16.81
CA GLY A 330 3.94 6.23 -17.10
C GLY A 330 5.45 6.52 -17.07
N ILE A 331 6.31 5.51 -16.91
CA ILE A 331 7.78 5.68 -16.98
C ILE A 331 8.29 5.41 -18.38
N ARG A 332 7.99 4.22 -18.94
CA ARG A 332 8.49 3.85 -20.28
C ARG A 332 7.70 4.57 -21.38
N GLY A 333 8.41 5.20 -22.31
CA GLY A 333 7.80 5.89 -23.46
C GLY A 333 7.27 7.29 -23.16
N VAL A 334 7.47 7.80 -21.95
CA VAL A 334 7.11 9.18 -21.56
C VAL A 334 8.39 9.97 -21.33
N ALA A 335 8.52 11.11 -22.03
CA ALA A 335 9.64 12.02 -21.81
C ALA A 335 9.42 12.85 -20.53
N PRO A 336 10.49 13.14 -19.75
CA PRO A 336 10.40 14.08 -18.63
C PRO A 336 9.90 15.44 -19.10
N GLY A 337 9.06 16.10 -18.30
CA GLY A 337 8.48 17.40 -18.65
C GLY A 337 9.47 18.58 -18.58
N ILE A 338 10.64 18.39 -17.93
CA ILE A 338 11.68 19.40 -17.77
C ILE A 338 13.01 18.81 -18.25
N PRO A 339 13.87 19.58 -18.99
CA PRO A 339 15.08 19.07 -19.63
C PRO A 339 16.29 18.97 -18.69
N ASP A 340 16.07 18.65 -17.41
CA ASP A 340 17.09 18.51 -16.37
C ASP A 340 17.18 17.06 -15.82
N ALA A 341 16.70 16.10 -16.58
CA ALA A 341 16.65 14.70 -16.17
C ALA A 341 18.03 14.12 -15.85
N VAL A 342 18.09 13.35 -14.76
CA VAL A 342 19.29 12.62 -14.32
C VAL A 342 19.02 11.11 -14.29
N SER A 343 20.09 10.32 -14.43
CA SER A 343 19.98 8.85 -14.33
C SER A 343 19.66 8.43 -12.90
N VAL A 344 18.70 7.52 -12.75
CA VAL A 344 18.39 6.84 -11.48
C VAL A 344 19.28 5.60 -11.35
N VAL A 345 19.82 5.38 -10.16
CA VAL A 345 20.57 4.19 -9.77
C VAL A 345 19.84 3.48 -8.65
N ILE A 346 20.13 2.18 -8.49
CA ILE A 346 19.64 1.36 -7.39
C ILE A 346 20.83 0.80 -6.62
N ASP A 347 20.75 0.80 -5.30
CA ASP A 347 21.76 0.18 -4.44
C ASP A 347 21.42 -1.29 -4.10
N SER A 348 22.30 -1.96 -3.35
CA SER A 348 22.13 -3.35 -2.94
C SER A 348 20.93 -3.61 -2.03
N GLN A 349 20.37 -2.57 -1.42
CA GLN A 349 19.18 -2.67 -0.58
C GLN A 349 17.87 -2.37 -1.35
N GLY A 350 17.99 -2.06 -2.66
CA GLY A 350 16.84 -1.71 -3.49
C GLY A 350 16.43 -0.25 -3.41
N GLN A 351 17.22 0.64 -2.77
CA GLN A 351 16.92 2.05 -2.73
C GLN A 351 17.23 2.71 -4.08
N LEU A 352 16.24 3.42 -4.62
CA LEU A 352 16.40 4.26 -5.80
C LEU A 352 16.97 5.62 -5.42
N GLY A 353 17.92 6.10 -6.23
CA GLY A 353 18.53 7.40 -5.99
C GLY A 353 19.23 7.96 -7.21
N THR A 354 19.81 9.14 -7.08
CA THR A 354 20.65 9.78 -8.11
C THR A 354 22.05 10.04 -7.53
N VAL A 355 23.06 10.05 -8.40
CA VAL A 355 24.45 10.30 -8.01
C VAL A 355 24.85 11.72 -8.40
N SER A 356 25.13 12.56 -7.42
CA SER A 356 25.66 13.91 -7.64
C SER A 356 27.11 13.89 -8.11
N SER A 357 27.45 14.77 -9.07
CA SER A 357 28.84 15.03 -9.50
C SER A 357 29.40 16.35 -8.95
N SER A 358 28.65 17.10 -8.15
CA SER A 358 29.09 18.38 -7.60
C SER A 358 30.28 18.21 -6.63
N GLY A 359 31.29 19.05 -6.77
CA GLY A 359 32.44 19.11 -5.85
C GLY A 359 32.05 19.38 -4.40
N ARG A 360 30.84 19.93 -4.14
CA ARG A 360 30.32 20.17 -2.78
C ARG A 360 30.14 18.89 -1.96
N TYR A 361 30.00 17.73 -2.65
CA TYR A 361 29.76 16.42 -2.05
C TYR A 361 30.94 15.47 -2.23
N LYS A 362 32.10 15.97 -2.71
CA LYS A 362 33.31 15.17 -2.96
C LYS A 362 34.47 15.71 -2.12
N GLN A 363 35.28 14.80 -1.65
CA GLN A 363 36.54 15.09 -0.98
C GLN A 363 37.70 14.37 -1.69
N ASP A 364 38.94 14.69 -1.36
CA ASP A 364 40.15 14.05 -1.88
C ASP A 364 40.20 14.05 -3.43
N ILE A 365 39.81 15.19 -4.02
CA ILE A 365 39.78 15.35 -5.48
C ILE A 365 41.20 15.49 -5.99
N ALA A 366 41.65 14.54 -6.81
CA ALA A 366 42.94 14.52 -7.45
C ALA A 366 42.82 14.10 -8.92
N ASP A 367 43.86 14.46 -9.71
CA ASP A 367 43.95 13.99 -11.09
C ASP A 367 44.05 12.47 -11.15
N MET A 368 43.37 11.86 -12.11
CA MET A 368 43.30 10.40 -12.26
C MET A 368 44.64 9.76 -12.63
N GLY A 369 45.50 10.49 -13.34
CA GLY A 369 46.85 10.07 -13.69
C GLY A 369 46.89 8.67 -14.32
N GLN A 370 47.65 7.77 -13.71
CA GLN A 370 47.85 6.39 -14.19
C GLN A 370 46.74 5.41 -13.77
N ALA A 371 45.74 5.84 -12.99
CA ALA A 371 44.71 4.96 -12.46
C ALA A 371 43.90 4.24 -13.56
N SER A 372 43.76 4.85 -14.73
CA SER A 372 43.04 4.28 -15.89
C SER A 372 43.86 3.30 -16.73
N ASN A 373 45.18 3.11 -16.49
CA ASN A 373 46.02 2.24 -17.35
C ASN A 373 45.50 0.81 -17.44
N ARG A 374 44.89 0.30 -16.36
CA ARG A 374 44.30 -1.05 -16.33
C ARG A 374 43.09 -1.21 -17.27
N LEU A 375 42.48 -0.10 -17.73
CA LEU A 375 41.32 -0.16 -18.57
C LEU A 375 41.52 -0.92 -19.88
N LEU A 376 42.73 -0.80 -20.47
CA LEU A 376 43.10 -1.48 -21.70
C LEU A 376 43.29 -2.98 -21.54
N GLN A 377 43.31 -3.50 -20.32
CA GLN A 377 43.39 -4.94 -20.02
C GLN A 377 42.00 -5.57 -19.92
N LEU A 378 40.94 -4.77 -19.88
CA LEU A 378 39.56 -5.29 -19.89
C LEU A 378 39.22 -5.86 -21.25
N ARG A 379 38.47 -6.96 -21.26
CA ARG A 379 38.08 -7.69 -22.46
C ARG A 379 36.63 -7.45 -22.82
N PRO A 380 36.31 -6.61 -23.83
CA PRO A 380 34.93 -6.49 -24.32
C PRO A 380 34.49 -7.79 -24.98
N VAL A 381 33.29 -8.24 -24.69
CA VAL A 381 32.72 -9.48 -25.18
C VAL A 381 31.34 -9.28 -25.78
N LYS A 382 30.97 -10.20 -26.68
CA LYS A 382 29.59 -10.41 -27.12
C LYS A 382 29.05 -11.66 -26.42
N PHE A 383 27.83 -11.61 -25.91
CA PHE A 383 27.24 -12.73 -25.18
C PHE A 383 25.73 -12.83 -25.38
N ARG A 384 25.14 -13.91 -24.87
CA ARG A 384 23.71 -14.10 -24.71
C ARG A 384 23.44 -14.57 -23.28
N TYR A 385 22.37 -14.09 -22.65
CA TYR A 385 21.99 -14.62 -21.35
C TYR A 385 21.62 -16.09 -21.39
N LYS A 386 21.99 -16.85 -20.35
CA LYS A 386 21.69 -18.30 -20.26
C LYS A 386 20.17 -18.51 -20.20
N LYS A 387 19.45 -17.70 -19.39
CA LYS A 387 17.99 -17.71 -19.36
C LYS A 387 17.46 -16.81 -20.49
N PRO A 388 16.50 -17.28 -21.29
CA PRO A 388 15.82 -16.42 -22.27
C PRO A 388 14.97 -15.36 -21.56
N TYR A 389 14.65 -14.28 -22.28
CA TYR A 389 13.58 -13.37 -21.87
C TYR A 389 12.21 -14.08 -21.89
N GLU A 390 11.16 -13.47 -21.33
CA GLU A 390 9.80 -14.05 -21.26
C GLU A 390 9.23 -14.43 -22.64
N ASN A 391 9.63 -13.72 -23.71
CA ASN A 391 9.28 -14.01 -25.09
C ASN A 391 10.15 -15.13 -25.73
N SER A 392 10.94 -15.84 -24.94
CA SER A 392 11.90 -16.87 -25.36
C SER A 392 13.10 -16.36 -26.17
N ASP A 393 13.27 -15.06 -26.35
CA ASP A 393 14.39 -14.48 -27.07
C ASP A 393 15.68 -14.50 -26.25
N LYS A 394 16.80 -14.67 -26.97
CA LYS A 394 18.17 -14.53 -26.46
C LYS A 394 18.96 -13.61 -27.39
N PRO A 395 18.71 -12.30 -27.36
CA PRO A 395 19.42 -11.35 -28.20
C PRO A 395 20.92 -11.39 -27.93
N LEU A 396 21.70 -11.04 -28.96
CA LEU A 396 23.13 -10.83 -28.81
C LEU A 396 23.36 -9.48 -28.11
N GLU A 397 24.15 -9.51 -27.05
CA GLU A 397 24.53 -8.34 -26.28
C GLU A 397 26.03 -8.13 -26.22
N PHE A 398 26.47 -6.95 -25.83
CA PHE A 398 27.86 -6.53 -25.72
C PHE A 398 28.12 -5.98 -24.32
N GLY A 399 29.26 -6.35 -23.74
CA GLY A 399 29.59 -5.88 -22.41
C GLY A 399 30.91 -6.46 -21.89
N LEU A 400 31.02 -6.46 -20.56
CA LEU A 400 32.17 -7.02 -19.85
C LEU A 400 31.66 -8.13 -18.92
N ILE A 401 32.55 -9.06 -18.55
CA ILE A 401 32.26 -10.13 -17.58
C ILE A 401 32.73 -9.66 -16.21
N ALA A 402 31.81 -9.62 -15.23
CA ALA A 402 32.11 -9.07 -13.90
C ALA A 402 33.30 -9.74 -13.20
N GLU A 403 33.42 -11.07 -13.32
CA GLU A 403 34.53 -11.83 -12.74
C GLU A 403 35.88 -11.49 -13.40
N GLU A 404 35.92 -11.24 -14.69
CA GLU A 404 37.13 -10.81 -15.39
C GLU A 404 37.50 -9.38 -15.01
N VAL A 405 36.50 -8.50 -14.89
CA VAL A 405 36.70 -7.12 -14.43
C VAL A 405 37.21 -7.09 -13.00
N ALA A 406 36.70 -7.95 -12.12
CA ALA A 406 37.16 -8.04 -10.72
C ALA A 406 38.66 -8.34 -10.60
N ASN A 407 39.22 -9.13 -11.51
CA ASN A 407 40.65 -9.46 -11.54
C ASN A 407 41.54 -8.29 -11.98
N VAL A 408 41.01 -7.40 -12.82
CA VAL A 408 41.73 -6.27 -13.40
C VAL A 408 41.45 -4.96 -12.64
N PHE A 409 40.17 -4.72 -12.34
CA PHE A 409 39.66 -3.45 -11.83
C PHE A 409 38.56 -3.69 -10.80
N PRO A 410 38.87 -4.22 -9.59
CA PRO A 410 37.86 -4.60 -8.59
C PRO A 410 36.96 -3.44 -8.18
N GLU A 411 37.42 -2.17 -8.26
CA GLU A 411 36.65 -0.99 -7.93
C GLU A 411 35.44 -0.75 -8.87
N LEU A 412 35.49 -1.35 -10.06
CA LEU A 412 34.42 -1.31 -11.05
C LEU A 412 33.34 -2.38 -10.87
N VAL A 413 33.48 -3.26 -9.88
CA VAL A 413 32.55 -4.37 -9.68
C VAL A 413 31.64 -4.12 -8.49
N VAL A 414 30.38 -4.56 -8.61
CA VAL A 414 29.44 -4.71 -7.48
C VAL A 414 29.43 -6.20 -7.14
N LEU A 415 29.55 -6.50 -5.86
CA LEU A 415 29.43 -7.85 -5.32
C LEU A 415 27.99 -8.10 -4.85
N ASN A 416 27.55 -9.35 -4.94
CA ASN A 416 26.28 -9.80 -4.37
C ASN A 416 26.42 -10.09 -2.84
N GLU A 417 25.34 -10.58 -2.22
CA GLU A 417 25.32 -10.93 -0.80
C GLU A 417 26.33 -12.03 -0.42
N ASP A 418 26.72 -12.89 -1.36
CA ASP A 418 27.72 -13.95 -1.18
C ASP A 418 29.15 -13.48 -1.49
N ASN A 419 29.39 -12.18 -1.63
CA ASN A 419 30.67 -11.56 -2.03
C ASN A 419 31.19 -12.03 -3.40
N GLN A 420 30.31 -12.43 -4.31
CA GLN A 420 30.67 -12.80 -5.67
C GLN A 420 30.43 -11.62 -6.62
N PRO A 421 31.27 -11.44 -7.66
CA PRO A 421 31.06 -10.44 -8.70
C PRO A 421 29.72 -10.62 -9.37
N GLU A 422 28.85 -9.58 -9.35
CA GLU A 422 27.53 -9.63 -9.93
C GLU A 422 27.38 -8.72 -11.15
N THR A 423 27.85 -7.48 -11.07
CA THR A 423 27.74 -6.53 -12.18
C THR A 423 28.87 -5.52 -12.20
N VAL A 424 29.01 -4.82 -13.36
CA VAL A 424 30.02 -3.80 -13.59
C VAL A 424 29.41 -2.40 -13.43
N LYS A 425 30.08 -1.51 -12.73
CA LYS A 425 29.71 -0.09 -12.56
C LYS A 425 29.99 0.69 -13.86
N TYR A 426 29.27 0.38 -14.94
CA TYR A 426 29.47 0.95 -16.29
C TYR A 426 29.53 2.49 -16.29
N ARG A 427 28.82 3.15 -15.40
CA ARG A 427 28.82 4.63 -15.28
C ARG A 427 30.21 5.21 -15.00
N LEU A 428 31.13 4.47 -14.43
CA LEU A 428 32.49 4.91 -14.10
C LEU A 428 33.43 4.78 -15.29
N LEU A 429 33.10 3.95 -16.28
CA LEU A 429 33.95 3.71 -17.46
C LEU A 429 34.15 4.97 -18.30
N SER A 430 33.14 5.85 -18.40
CA SER A 430 33.21 7.07 -19.21
C SER A 430 34.34 8.02 -18.76
N SER A 431 34.52 8.22 -17.46
CA SER A 431 35.59 9.06 -16.93
C SER A 431 36.98 8.41 -17.09
N LEU A 432 37.07 7.08 -16.93
CA LEU A 432 38.31 6.34 -17.18
C LEU A 432 38.69 6.37 -18.66
N LEU A 433 37.71 6.16 -19.56
CA LEU A 433 37.92 6.28 -21.00
C LEU A 433 38.37 7.70 -21.41
N LEU A 434 37.75 8.75 -20.83
CA LEU A 434 38.15 10.11 -21.10
C LEU A 434 39.62 10.36 -20.71
N ASN A 435 40.07 9.86 -19.53
CA ASN A 435 41.45 9.98 -19.10
C ASN A 435 42.40 9.25 -20.07
N GLU A 436 42.06 8.03 -20.49
CA GLU A 436 42.89 7.31 -21.50
C GLU A 436 42.92 8.03 -22.83
N LEU A 437 41.79 8.55 -23.32
CA LEU A 437 41.73 9.32 -24.57
C LEU A 437 42.61 10.58 -24.49
N GLN A 438 42.59 11.30 -23.35
CA GLN A 438 43.44 12.47 -23.14
C GLN A 438 44.93 12.10 -23.15
N LYS A 439 45.33 10.99 -22.51
CA LYS A 439 46.71 10.46 -22.55
C LYS A 439 47.13 10.07 -23.96
N GLN A 440 46.28 9.33 -24.67
CA GLN A 440 46.54 8.96 -26.08
C GLN A 440 46.69 10.20 -26.98
N ASN A 441 45.81 11.20 -26.84
CA ASN A 441 45.90 12.45 -27.59
C ASN A 441 47.22 13.18 -27.33
N THR A 442 47.66 13.23 -26.05
CA THR A 442 48.94 13.85 -25.68
C THR A 442 50.11 13.06 -26.29
N SER A 443 50.07 11.74 -26.27
CA SER A 443 51.10 10.88 -26.90
C SER A 443 51.13 11.05 -28.42
N LEU A 444 49.95 11.14 -29.06
CA LEU A 444 49.84 11.37 -30.50
C LEU A 444 50.47 12.72 -30.91
N LYS A 445 50.15 13.80 -30.22
CA LYS A 445 50.77 15.13 -30.47
C LYS A 445 52.29 15.10 -30.31
N ARG A 446 52.83 14.36 -29.33
CA ARG A 446 54.27 14.18 -29.17
C ARG A 446 54.86 13.45 -30.37
N GLN A 447 54.23 12.36 -30.80
CA GLN A 447 54.68 11.55 -31.98
C GLN A 447 54.61 12.38 -33.27
N GLU A 448 53.57 13.18 -33.49
CA GLU A 448 53.46 14.11 -34.59
C GLU A 448 54.62 15.09 -34.59
N GLY A 449 54.97 15.64 -33.42
CA GLY A 449 56.15 16.52 -33.28
C GLY A 449 57.47 15.82 -33.56
N GLU A 450 57.65 14.56 -33.13
CA GLU A 450 58.83 13.76 -33.45
C GLU A 450 58.91 13.45 -34.95
N VAL A 451 57.81 13.07 -35.59
CA VAL A 451 57.70 12.84 -37.01
C VAL A 451 58.05 14.12 -37.84
N ALA A 452 57.55 15.29 -37.39
CA ALA A 452 57.88 16.54 -38.00
C ALA A 452 59.38 16.85 -37.91
N LYS A 453 60.04 16.62 -36.77
CA LYS A 453 61.49 16.76 -36.60
C LYS A 453 62.27 15.80 -37.49
N LEU A 454 61.87 14.51 -37.54
CA LEU A 454 62.50 13.52 -38.39
C LEU A 454 62.36 13.89 -39.87
N LYS A 455 61.20 14.37 -40.32
CA LYS A 455 61.00 14.84 -41.69
C LYS A 455 61.94 16.06 -42.03
N ALA A 456 62.12 16.98 -41.10
CA ALA A 456 63.06 18.10 -41.27
C ALA A 456 64.52 17.62 -41.37
N GLN A 457 64.94 16.65 -40.51
CA GLN A 457 66.26 16.03 -40.58
C GLN A 457 66.50 15.27 -41.90
N VAL A 458 65.49 14.53 -42.37
CA VAL A 458 65.57 13.82 -43.67
C VAL A 458 65.71 14.82 -44.82
N ALA A 459 64.98 15.93 -44.82
CA ALA A 459 65.09 16.97 -45.83
C ALA A 459 66.50 17.63 -45.81
N GLU A 460 67.09 17.87 -44.64
CA GLU A 460 68.46 18.36 -44.52
C GLU A 460 69.49 17.38 -45.04
N LEU A 461 69.33 16.06 -44.76
CA LEU A 461 70.15 14.99 -45.29
C LEU A 461 70.09 14.93 -46.81
N TYR A 462 68.92 15.06 -47.42
CA TYR A 462 68.75 15.11 -48.88
C TYR A 462 69.47 16.30 -49.46
N LYS A 463 69.41 17.48 -48.82
CA LYS A 463 70.13 18.68 -49.22
C LYS A 463 71.66 18.46 -49.19
N LEU A 464 72.15 17.90 -48.11
CA LEU A 464 73.59 17.53 -47.95
C LEU A 464 74.02 16.48 -49.01
N ALA A 465 73.23 15.46 -49.24
CA ALA A 465 73.50 14.46 -50.26
C ALA A 465 73.59 15.05 -51.65
N GLY A 466 72.66 16.01 -51.98
CA GLY A 466 72.74 16.79 -53.23
C GLY A 466 73.98 17.65 -53.35
N GLN A 467 74.42 18.25 -52.24
CA GLN A 467 75.68 19.03 -52.19
C GLN A 467 76.90 18.10 -52.38
N VAL A 468 76.94 16.94 -51.77
CA VAL A 468 77.98 15.94 -51.96
C VAL A 468 78.01 15.43 -53.40
N ALA A 469 76.86 15.15 -54.01
CA ALA A 469 76.78 14.73 -55.42
C ALA A 469 77.36 15.79 -56.38
N GLN A 470 77.09 17.06 -56.16
CA GLN A 470 77.67 18.20 -56.90
C GLN A 470 79.18 18.33 -56.73
N LEU A 471 79.74 17.98 -55.57
CA LEU A 471 81.20 17.95 -55.31
C LEU A 471 81.90 16.71 -55.88
N THR A 472 81.19 15.66 -56.21
CA THR A 472 81.70 14.41 -56.73
C THR A 472 81.52 14.29 -58.25
N GLU A 473 80.91 15.29 -58.92
CA GLU A 473 80.92 15.32 -60.41
C GLU A 473 82.34 15.47 -60.88
N PRO A 474 82.90 14.61 -61.73
CA PRO A 474 84.22 14.76 -62.26
C PRO A 474 84.30 16.01 -63.13
N THR A 475 85.17 16.93 -62.83
CA THR A 475 85.55 18.06 -63.73
C THR A 475 86.04 17.52 -65.07
N SER A 476 85.15 17.34 -66.01
CA SER A 476 85.46 16.95 -67.40
C SER A 476 85.89 18.14 -68.32
N ASP A 477 86.49 19.21 -67.71
CA ASP A 477 87.05 20.26 -68.50
C ASP A 477 88.50 20.58 -68.15
N LEU A 478 89.41 19.67 -68.50
CA LEU A 478 90.87 19.96 -68.58
C LEU A 478 91.64 18.95 -69.43
N VAL A 479 91.19 18.64 -70.67
CA VAL A 479 92.07 18.09 -71.68
C VAL A 479 91.53 18.52 -73.07
N ALA A 480 91.82 19.73 -73.55
CA ALA A 480 91.79 20.11 -74.96
C ALA A 480 92.44 21.41 -75.12
N THR A 481 93.73 21.49 -75.00
CA THR A 481 94.57 22.41 -75.75
C THR A 481 96.04 21.94 -75.62
N ASN A 482 96.53 21.25 -76.65
CA ASN A 482 97.85 21.30 -77.21
C ASN A 482 98.10 20.18 -78.21
N ALA A 483 97.77 20.42 -79.47
CA ALA A 483 98.41 19.77 -80.61
C ALA A 483 98.16 20.62 -81.80
N THR A 484 99.06 21.53 -82.04
CA THR A 484 99.51 21.98 -83.40
C THR A 484 100.87 22.67 -83.20
N ASP A 485 101.87 22.01 -83.58
CA ASP A 485 102.94 22.06 -84.51
C ASP A 485 103.88 20.90 -84.39
#